data_7615a442c82fc2625f9a7bbf41c90472
#
_entry.id   7615a442c82fc2625f9a7bbf41c90472
#
_cell.length_a   1.000
_cell.length_b   1.000
_cell.length_c   1.000
_cell.angle_alpha   90.00
_cell.angle_beta   90.00
_cell.angle_gamma   90.00
#
_symmetry.space_group_name_H-M   'P 1'
#
loop_
_entity.id
_entity.type
_entity.pdbx_description
1 polymer ?
#
loop_
_entity_poly.entity_id
_entity_poly.type
_entity_poly.pdbx_seq_one_letter_code
_entity_poly.pdbx_strand_id
1 'polypeptide(L)'
;LLLQATKNIFKLLLLSFFIIAVAAVSVSAETKELYYGEIKKGDISTRKNSHGGQDVAIEEVIKSLGMARTSNPQAVVVLFDGKKMEFWSGATVVRSAGTLVSLPSPIAISDSHWWVDSKSMLHILNQFYASIGKKAEISWDKPFESSASTENKPYVSPAATAISEATKGSGKNEKKVAAAPVVSKTGNSATATIPPAAQPATPSLSADATSVAPRSGGKPIVVIDAGHGGHDPGAVANGVREKDINLRATLLLGSLLEKKGMDVRYTRKTDVYLKLAQRTAFANENQADVFVSMHCNAMPKGKKAAGLEFYIMALPSDKDAMQLAIYENRELSGGSESAADVAAKADKRTQLLLKILGDMQQNDKIGESTRLIEVMHNYAKNTGLPMRKVAQAPFFVLRGAGMPAVLIEMGYLTDANEAQKLKTESYLNALTSSFADSIVSYVNSNPVVSR
;
A
#
# COMPACT_ATOMS: atom_id res chain seq x y z
N LEU A 1 46.97 -54.62 -14.00
CA LEU A 1 46.43 -53.37 -14.54
C LEU A 1 45.05 -53.01 -13.95
N LEU A 2 44.09 -53.96 -13.87
CA LEU A 2 42.74 -53.71 -13.37
C LEU A 2 42.74 -53.30 -11.87
N LEU A 3 43.60 -53.86 -11.04
CA LEU A 3 43.70 -53.58 -9.59
C LEU A 3 44.26 -52.19 -9.30
N GLN A 4 45.09 -51.64 -10.19
CA GLN A 4 45.67 -50.30 -10.09
C GLN A 4 44.67 -49.25 -10.51
N ALA A 5 43.81 -49.52 -11.51
CA ALA A 5 42.76 -48.64 -11.97
C ALA A 5 41.64 -48.44 -10.90
N THR A 6 41.24 -49.54 -10.22
CA THR A 6 40.25 -49.47 -9.12
C THR A 6 40.75 -48.70 -7.90
N LYS A 7 42.02 -48.80 -7.55
CA LYS A 7 42.64 -47.99 -6.45
C LYS A 7 42.71 -46.49 -6.77
N ASN A 8 42.93 -46.14 -8.02
CA ASN A 8 42.96 -44.74 -8.45
C ASN A 8 41.56 -44.14 -8.50
N ILE A 9 40.56 -44.87 -8.94
CA ILE A 9 39.15 -44.44 -8.94
C ILE A 9 38.65 -44.25 -7.51
N PHE A 10 39.01 -45.16 -6.58
CA PHE A 10 38.64 -45.00 -5.17
C PHE A 10 39.31 -43.83 -4.48
N LYS A 11 40.57 -43.52 -4.83
CA LYS A 11 41.27 -42.30 -4.38
C LYS A 11 40.66 -41.02 -4.94
N LEU A 12 40.24 -41.03 -6.20
CA LEU A 12 39.55 -39.87 -6.80
C LEU A 12 38.17 -39.63 -6.17
N LEU A 13 37.40 -40.70 -5.92
CA LEU A 13 36.11 -40.62 -5.22
C LEU A 13 36.26 -40.14 -3.77
N LEU A 14 37.26 -40.59 -3.03
CA LEU A 14 37.55 -40.13 -1.71
C LEU A 14 38.03 -38.66 -1.67
N LEU A 15 38.78 -38.21 -2.68
CA LEU A 15 39.23 -36.82 -2.81
C LEU A 15 38.06 -35.90 -3.20
N SER A 16 37.13 -36.35 -4.04
CA SER A 16 35.90 -35.59 -4.38
C SER A 16 34.93 -35.50 -3.20
N PHE A 17 34.82 -36.54 -2.37
CA PHE A 17 34.05 -36.50 -1.14
C PHE A 17 34.65 -35.57 -0.07
N PHE A 18 36.01 -35.51 -0.01
CA PHE A 18 36.70 -34.59 0.90
C PHE A 18 36.64 -33.14 0.45
N ILE A 19 36.63 -32.86 -0.85
CA ILE A 19 36.45 -31.51 -1.42
C ILE A 19 35.02 -31.01 -1.27
N ILE A 20 34.02 -31.91 -1.32
CA ILE A 20 32.61 -31.55 -1.06
C ILE A 20 32.36 -31.35 0.44
N ALA A 21 33.09 -32.06 1.32
CA ALA A 21 32.98 -31.90 2.79
C ALA A 21 33.67 -30.63 3.33
N VAL A 22 34.64 -30.06 2.59
CA VAL A 22 35.38 -28.83 3.02
C VAL A 22 34.72 -27.55 2.44
N ALA A 23 33.77 -27.66 1.52
CA ALA A 23 33.00 -26.54 1.01
C ALA A 23 31.69 -26.24 1.79
N ALA A 24 31.41 -26.97 2.86
CA ALA A 24 30.48 -26.49 3.88
C ALA A 24 31.23 -25.43 4.73
N VAL A 25 31.52 -24.28 4.10
CA VAL A 25 31.75 -23.05 4.85
C VAL A 25 30.44 -22.83 5.60
N SER A 26 30.48 -23.15 6.91
CA SER A 26 29.47 -22.66 7.82
C SER A 26 29.50 -21.13 7.70
N VAL A 27 28.63 -20.58 6.84
CA VAL A 27 28.28 -19.18 6.94
C VAL A 27 27.70 -19.08 8.35
N SER A 28 28.50 -18.64 9.31
CA SER A 28 28.01 -18.30 10.64
C SER A 28 26.89 -17.30 10.39
N ALA A 29 25.66 -17.69 10.68
CA ALA A 29 24.53 -16.79 10.59
C ALA A 29 24.89 -15.57 11.46
N GLU A 30 24.96 -14.39 10.84
CA GLU A 30 25.13 -13.17 11.61
C GLU A 30 23.95 -13.07 12.56
N THR A 31 24.20 -12.77 13.84
CA THR A 31 23.16 -12.63 14.86
C THR A 31 23.23 -11.26 15.51
N LYS A 32 22.12 -10.80 16.05
CA LYS A 32 22.02 -9.65 16.95
C LYS A 32 21.56 -10.09 18.31
N GLU A 33 22.17 -9.53 19.34
CA GLU A 33 21.73 -9.76 20.71
C GLU A 33 20.51 -8.90 21.03
N LEU A 34 19.42 -9.54 21.49
CA LEU A 34 18.20 -8.86 21.93
C LEU A 34 18.23 -8.64 23.43
N TYR A 35 18.01 -7.41 23.88
CA TYR A 35 17.91 -7.04 25.29
C TYR A 35 16.54 -6.45 25.62
N TYR A 36 16.08 -6.68 26.85
CA TYR A 36 15.00 -5.94 27.49
C TYR A 36 15.52 -5.40 28.83
N GLY A 37 15.67 -4.09 28.94
CA GLY A 37 16.44 -3.46 30.00
C GLY A 37 17.90 -3.93 29.96
N GLU A 38 18.41 -4.40 31.09
CA GLU A 38 19.77 -4.97 31.23
C GLU A 38 19.85 -6.47 30.90
N ILE A 39 18.71 -7.13 30.63
CA ILE A 39 18.64 -8.58 30.51
C ILE A 39 18.71 -8.97 29.03
N LYS A 40 19.74 -9.76 28.66
CA LYS A 40 19.82 -10.41 27.35
C LYS A 40 18.69 -11.45 27.24
N LYS A 41 17.89 -11.36 26.17
CA LYS A 41 16.76 -12.24 25.89
C LYS A 41 17.10 -13.36 24.91
N GLY A 42 18.06 -13.13 24.01
CA GLY A 42 18.51 -14.13 23.05
C GLY A 42 19.38 -13.56 21.95
N ASP A 43 19.90 -14.48 21.14
CA ASP A 43 20.60 -14.17 19.89
C ASP A 43 19.60 -14.39 18.75
N ILE A 44 19.43 -13.40 17.89
CA ILE A 44 18.44 -13.36 16.82
C ILE A 44 19.14 -13.40 15.48
N SER A 45 18.79 -14.35 14.64
CA SER A 45 19.31 -14.48 13.28
C SER A 45 19.09 -13.22 12.47
N THR A 46 20.11 -12.81 11.72
CA THR A 46 20.05 -11.64 10.83
C THR A 46 20.45 -11.99 9.41
N ARG A 47 20.00 -11.16 8.48
CA ARG A 47 20.48 -11.17 7.10
C ARG A 47 20.60 -9.74 6.57
N LYS A 48 21.45 -9.51 5.57
CA LYS A 48 21.53 -8.21 4.89
C LYS A 48 20.27 -7.98 4.05
N ASN A 49 19.72 -6.78 4.13
CA ASN A 49 18.58 -6.39 3.27
C ASN A 49 19.05 -5.57 2.04
N SER A 50 18.15 -5.37 1.08
CA SER A 50 18.42 -4.67 -0.17
C SER A 50 18.73 -3.16 0.00
N HIS A 51 18.54 -2.60 1.20
CA HIS A 51 18.74 -1.19 1.52
C HIS A 51 20.03 -0.95 2.33
N GLY A 52 20.91 -1.96 2.43
CA GLY A 52 22.17 -1.86 3.18
C GLY A 52 22.02 -1.97 4.69
N GLY A 53 20.82 -2.28 5.20
CA GLY A 53 20.55 -2.62 6.60
C GLY A 53 20.55 -4.11 6.87
N GLN A 54 20.05 -4.48 8.05
CA GLN A 54 19.88 -5.88 8.46
C GLN A 54 18.41 -6.15 8.79
N ASP A 55 17.88 -7.27 8.28
CA ASP A 55 16.63 -7.84 8.75
C ASP A 55 16.88 -8.80 9.90
N VAL A 56 15.86 -9.01 10.74
CA VAL A 56 15.84 -9.95 11.86
C VAL A 56 14.70 -10.94 11.72
N ALA A 57 14.87 -12.15 12.24
CA ALA A 57 13.86 -13.20 12.23
C ALA A 57 12.74 -12.89 13.26
N ILE A 58 11.52 -12.62 12.79
CA ILE A 58 10.38 -12.22 13.64
C ILE A 58 10.10 -13.30 14.69
N GLU A 59 10.08 -14.57 14.31
CA GLU A 59 9.73 -15.68 15.21
C GLU A 59 10.70 -15.81 16.36
N GLU A 60 12.00 -15.61 16.10
CA GLU A 60 13.02 -15.69 17.12
C GLU A 60 12.89 -14.55 18.12
N VAL A 61 12.63 -13.33 17.63
CA VAL A 61 12.37 -12.16 18.48
C VAL A 61 11.17 -12.40 19.39
N ILE A 62 10.06 -12.85 18.83
CA ILE A 62 8.82 -13.09 19.57
C ILE A 62 8.99 -14.19 20.63
N LYS A 63 9.68 -15.28 20.25
CA LYS A 63 10.03 -16.38 21.17
C LYS A 63 10.92 -15.90 22.30
N SER A 64 11.96 -15.12 22.01
CA SER A 64 12.92 -14.61 23.00
C SER A 64 12.28 -13.65 24.01
N LEU A 65 11.23 -12.94 23.61
CA LEU A 65 10.44 -12.08 24.50
C LEU A 65 9.32 -12.83 25.24
N GLY A 66 9.18 -14.15 25.04
CA GLY A 66 8.17 -14.97 25.70
C GLY A 66 6.74 -14.66 25.25
N MET A 67 6.54 -14.14 24.04
CA MET A 67 5.23 -13.79 23.51
C MET A 67 4.61 -14.99 22.78
N ALA A 68 3.30 -15.17 22.95
CA ALA A 68 2.53 -16.17 22.24
C ALA A 68 2.28 -15.71 20.79
N ARG A 69 2.41 -16.63 19.83
CA ARG A 69 2.13 -16.36 18.42
C ARG A 69 1.34 -17.46 17.75
N THR A 70 0.57 -17.09 16.75
CA THR A 70 0.04 -17.97 15.72
C THR A 70 0.59 -17.52 14.38
N SER A 71 0.87 -18.46 13.47
CA SER A 71 1.36 -18.15 12.14
C SER A 71 0.73 -19.05 11.10
N ASN A 72 0.47 -18.49 9.93
CA ASN A 72 0.11 -19.18 8.71
C ASN A 72 0.98 -18.60 7.57
N PRO A 73 0.93 -19.11 6.33
CA PRO A 73 1.75 -18.59 5.22
C PRO A 73 1.56 -17.10 4.90
N GLN A 74 0.48 -16.47 5.39
CA GLN A 74 0.13 -15.08 5.07
C GLN A 74 0.41 -14.12 6.22
N ALA A 75 0.37 -14.59 7.49
CA ALA A 75 0.53 -13.71 8.63
C ALA A 75 1.16 -14.39 9.85
N VAL A 76 1.90 -13.60 10.62
CA VAL A 76 2.29 -13.89 12.01
C VAL A 76 1.49 -12.96 12.90
N VAL A 77 0.66 -13.52 13.79
CA VAL A 77 -0.12 -12.78 14.77
C VAL A 77 0.44 -13.08 16.16
N VAL A 78 0.85 -12.05 16.85
CA VAL A 78 1.38 -12.10 18.21
C VAL A 78 0.33 -11.58 19.17
N LEU A 79 0.02 -12.35 20.20
CA LEU A 79 -0.86 -11.92 21.29
C LEU A 79 -0.06 -11.82 22.57
N PHE A 80 -0.05 -10.65 23.18
CA PHE A 80 0.66 -10.42 24.42
C PHE A 80 -0.07 -9.35 25.25
N ASP A 81 -0.36 -9.67 26.50
CA ASP A 81 -1.02 -8.76 27.45
C ASP A 81 -2.33 -8.13 26.90
N GLY A 82 -3.16 -8.97 26.26
CA GLY A 82 -4.46 -8.58 25.71
C GLY A 82 -4.41 -7.75 24.42
N LYS A 83 -3.22 -7.41 23.91
CA LYS A 83 -3.05 -6.69 22.65
C LYS A 83 -2.35 -7.53 21.58
N LYS A 84 -2.51 -7.12 20.32
CA LYS A 84 -2.00 -7.84 19.15
C LYS A 84 -0.91 -7.06 18.42
N MET A 85 0.07 -7.79 17.88
CA MET A 85 0.90 -7.36 16.75
C MET A 85 0.62 -8.29 15.58
N GLU A 86 0.53 -7.75 14.37
CA GLU A 86 0.17 -8.49 13.17
C GLU A 86 1.17 -8.13 12.06
N PHE A 87 1.87 -9.15 11.57
CA PHE A 87 2.86 -9.07 10.50
C PHE A 87 2.33 -9.85 9.30
N TRP A 88 2.27 -9.23 8.11
CA TRP A 88 1.78 -9.89 6.89
C TRP A 88 2.91 -10.06 5.88
N SER A 89 2.95 -11.21 5.22
CA SER A 89 3.92 -11.50 4.17
C SER A 89 3.79 -10.47 3.03
N GLY A 90 4.93 -9.93 2.58
CA GLY A 90 4.98 -8.94 1.53
C GLY A 90 4.51 -7.54 1.93
N ALA A 91 4.01 -7.33 3.16
CA ALA A 91 3.54 -6.02 3.60
C ALA A 91 4.69 -5.11 4.03
N THR A 92 4.54 -3.82 3.76
CA THR A 92 5.42 -2.74 4.25
C THR A 92 4.81 -2.02 5.45
N VAL A 93 3.86 -2.66 6.13
CA VAL A 93 3.26 -2.18 7.38
C VAL A 93 3.08 -3.33 8.36
N VAL A 94 3.13 -3.00 9.64
CA VAL A 94 2.82 -3.89 10.76
C VAL A 94 1.76 -3.22 11.61
N ARG A 95 0.75 -3.98 12.04
CA ARG A 95 -0.19 -3.50 13.06
C ARG A 95 0.34 -3.83 14.44
N SER A 96 0.54 -2.84 15.29
CA SER A 96 1.03 -2.98 16.66
C SER A 96 0.08 -2.30 17.62
N ALA A 97 -0.63 -3.07 18.46
CA ALA A 97 -1.61 -2.58 19.43
C ALA A 97 -2.64 -1.60 18.85
N GLY A 98 -3.10 -1.87 17.62
CA GLY A 98 -4.05 -1.03 16.90
C GLY A 98 -3.44 0.10 16.07
N THR A 99 -2.14 0.39 16.21
CA THR A 99 -1.42 1.39 15.41
C THR A 99 -0.70 0.73 14.24
N LEU A 100 -0.69 1.37 13.07
CA LEU A 100 0.09 0.92 11.92
C LEU A 100 1.49 1.53 11.96
N VAL A 101 2.49 0.68 11.76
CA VAL A 101 3.90 1.06 11.69
C VAL A 101 4.43 0.74 10.30
N SER A 102 4.90 1.75 9.58
CA SER A 102 5.51 1.58 8.25
C SER A 102 6.90 0.97 8.32
N LEU A 103 7.21 0.11 7.37
CA LEU A 103 8.50 -0.53 7.19
C LEU A 103 9.22 0.06 5.96
N PRO A 104 10.55 0.14 5.97
CA PRO A 104 11.34 0.59 4.82
C PRO A 104 11.39 -0.45 3.68
N SER A 105 11.09 -1.72 3.99
CA SER A 105 11.07 -2.84 3.05
C SER A 105 9.94 -3.81 3.40
N PRO A 106 9.43 -4.57 2.42
CA PRO A 106 8.41 -5.58 2.67
C PRO A 106 8.91 -6.69 3.61
N ILE A 107 8.00 -7.21 4.44
CA ILE A 107 8.26 -8.43 5.21
C ILE A 107 8.45 -9.59 4.23
N ALA A 108 9.60 -10.24 4.29
CA ALA A 108 9.95 -11.34 3.41
C ALA A 108 9.92 -12.68 4.14
N ILE A 109 9.66 -13.76 3.39
CA ILE A 109 9.76 -15.14 3.89
C ILE A 109 10.87 -15.82 3.10
N SER A 110 11.88 -16.32 3.80
CA SER A 110 12.91 -17.22 3.25
C SER A 110 13.50 -18.08 4.35
N ASP A 111 14.04 -19.22 4.00
CA ASP A 111 14.71 -20.15 4.93
C ASP A 111 13.85 -20.50 6.16
N SER A 112 12.54 -20.60 5.95
CA SER A 112 11.53 -20.87 6.98
C SER A 112 11.40 -19.77 8.06
N HIS A 113 11.94 -18.56 7.81
CA HIS A 113 11.83 -17.40 8.68
C HIS A 113 11.10 -16.25 8.02
N TRP A 114 10.45 -15.45 8.85
CA TRP A 114 9.86 -14.17 8.50
C TRP A 114 10.85 -13.05 8.85
N TRP A 115 11.18 -12.22 7.87
CA TRP A 115 12.23 -11.22 7.97
C TRP A 115 11.66 -9.81 7.96
N VAL A 116 12.07 -9.00 8.90
CA VAL A 116 11.70 -7.58 9.01
C VAL A 116 12.94 -6.74 9.34
N ASP A 117 12.98 -5.50 8.84
CA ASP A 117 14.07 -4.57 9.16
C ASP A 117 14.28 -4.44 10.67
N SER A 118 15.52 -4.57 11.11
CA SER A 118 15.88 -4.64 12.53
C SER A 118 15.56 -3.36 13.31
N LYS A 119 15.70 -2.18 12.68
CA LYS A 119 15.37 -0.89 13.31
C LYS A 119 13.86 -0.74 13.45
N SER A 120 13.13 -1.16 12.43
CA SER A 120 11.66 -1.15 12.45
C SER A 120 11.12 -2.12 13.50
N MET A 121 11.69 -3.32 13.63
CA MET A 121 11.30 -4.28 14.67
C MET A 121 11.50 -3.71 16.07
N LEU A 122 12.62 -3.05 16.31
CA LEU A 122 12.89 -2.39 17.57
C LEU A 122 11.85 -1.30 17.90
N HIS A 123 11.52 -0.49 16.91
CA HIS A 123 10.50 0.56 17.05
C HIS A 123 9.12 -0.03 17.35
N ILE A 124 8.70 -1.06 16.60
CA ILE A 124 7.43 -1.76 16.79
C ILE A 124 7.31 -2.31 18.21
N LEU A 125 8.36 -2.98 18.70
CA LEU A 125 8.36 -3.58 20.03
C LEU A 125 8.31 -2.53 21.13
N ASN A 126 9.12 -1.47 21.06
CA ASN A 126 9.11 -0.40 22.07
C ASN A 126 7.76 0.33 22.11
N GLN A 127 7.17 0.61 20.96
CA GLN A 127 5.82 1.19 20.88
C GLN A 127 4.77 0.24 21.44
N PHE A 128 4.88 -1.06 21.16
CA PHE A 128 3.98 -2.07 21.70
C PHE A 128 4.04 -2.16 23.22
N TYR A 129 5.25 -2.24 23.79
CA TYR A 129 5.44 -2.27 25.25
C TYR A 129 4.90 -1.01 25.91
N ALA A 130 5.17 0.16 25.36
CA ALA A 130 4.57 1.42 25.85
C ALA A 130 3.04 1.39 25.83
N SER A 131 2.45 0.81 24.78
CA SER A 131 0.99 0.73 24.62
C SER A 131 0.31 -0.16 25.65
N ILE A 132 1.02 -1.11 26.25
CA ILE A 132 0.54 -2.02 27.31
C ILE A 132 1.02 -1.57 28.70
N GLY A 133 1.51 -0.33 28.84
CA GLY A 133 1.96 0.23 30.10
C GLY A 133 3.28 -0.33 30.63
N LYS A 134 4.06 -1.04 29.79
CA LYS A 134 5.39 -1.53 30.14
C LYS A 134 6.48 -0.58 29.66
N LYS A 135 7.66 -0.68 30.28
CA LYS A 135 8.79 0.14 29.86
C LYS A 135 9.23 -0.25 28.44
N ALA A 136 9.46 0.77 27.60
CA ALA A 136 9.96 0.62 26.24
C ALA A 136 11.49 0.59 26.25
N GLU A 137 12.06 -0.52 26.74
CA GLU A 137 13.50 -0.70 27.01
C GLU A 137 14.09 -1.86 26.16
N ILE A 138 13.59 -2.06 24.93
CA ILE A 138 14.13 -3.08 24.01
C ILE A 138 15.24 -2.48 23.18
N SER A 139 16.39 -3.19 23.11
CA SER A 139 17.58 -2.75 22.37
C SER A 139 18.33 -3.92 21.69
N TRP A 140 19.17 -3.57 20.71
CA TRP A 140 20.08 -4.50 20.04
C TRP A 140 21.51 -4.34 20.54
N ASP A 141 22.20 -5.46 20.68
CA ASP A 141 23.66 -5.59 20.87
C ASP A 141 24.23 -4.93 22.14
N LYS A 142 23.44 -4.20 22.91
CA LYS A 142 23.78 -3.60 24.19
C LYS A 142 22.57 -3.51 25.10
N PRO A 143 22.75 -3.63 26.43
CA PRO A 143 21.70 -3.29 27.38
C PRO A 143 21.14 -1.89 27.15
N PHE A 144 19.88 -1.69 27.46
CA PHE A 144 19.24 -0.39 27.34
C PHE A 144 19.83 0.57 28.39
N GLU A 145 20.63 1.52 27.97
CA GLU A 145 21.14 2.57 28.83
C GLU A 145 20.06 3.62 29.03
N SER A 146 19.54 3.75 30.25
CA SER A 146 18.66 4.84 30.65
C SER A 146 19.48 6.13 30.69
N SER A 147 19.61 6.81 29.55
CA SER A 147 20.14 8.17 29.55
C SER A 147 19.13 9.08 30.24
N ALA A 148 19.43 9.52 31.44
CA ALA A 148 18.80 10.69 32.02
C ALA A 148 18.96 11.85 31.01
N SER A 149 17.84 12.37 30.52
CA SER A 149 17.74 13.55 29.66
C SER A 149 18.46 13.52 28.29
N THR A 150 17.90 12.82 27.33
CA THR A 150 17.74 13.32 25.98
C THR A 150 16.30 13.06 25.57
N GLU A 151 15.60 14.09 25.18
CA GLU A 151 14.23 14.01 24.69
C GLU A 151 14.11 12.84 23.71
N ASN A 152 13.28 11.86 24.06
CA ASN A 152 12.80 10.85 23.14
C ASN A 152 12.03 11.57 22.03
N LYS A 153 12.75 12.09 21.04
CA LYS A 153 12.12 12.44 19.78
C LYS A 153 11.55 11.13 19.24
N PRO A 154 10.23 11.01 19.13
CA PRO A 154 9.63 9.82 18.54
C PRO A 154 10.28 9.60 17.18
N TYR A 155 10.64 8.37 16.87
CA TYR A 155 11.03 8.00 15.51
C TYR A 155 9.87 8.40 14.60
N VAL A 156 10.02 9.53 13.97
CA VAL A 156 9.12 9.97 12.90
C VAL A 156 9.63 9.24 11.68
N SER A 157 8.88 8.24 11.18
CA SER A 157 9.20 7.60 9.91
C SER A 157 9.46 8.68 8.86
N PRO A 158 10.23 8.44 7.80
CA PRO A 158 10.45 9.43 6.75
C PRO A 158 9.15 10.05 6.21
N ALA A 159 8.04 9.30 6.26
CA ALA A 159 6.70 9.80 5.94
C ALA A 159 6.17 10.81 6.98
N ALA A 160 6.38 10.57 8.26
CA ALA A 160 5.92 11.48 9.32
C ALA A 160 6.82 12.73 9.46
N THR A 161 8.12 12.62 9.14
CA THR A 161 9.01 13.81 8.99
C THR A 161 8.57 14.65 7.79
N ALA A 162 8.13 14.01 6.69
CA ALA A 162 7.58 14.72 5.55
C ALA A 162 6.29 15.49 5.88
N ILE A 163 5.46 14.96 6.77
CA ILE A 163 4.24 15.63 7.27
C ILE A 163 4.62 16.81 8.19
N SER A 164 5.58 16.61 9.10
CA SER A 164 6.03 17.64 10.03
C SER A 164 6.76 18.81 9.36
N GLU A 165 7.56 18.55 8.32
CA GLU A 165 8.23 19.60 7.56
C GLU A 165 7.28 20.36 6.62
N ALA A 166 6.25 19.70 6.06
CA ALA A 166 5.22 20.37 5.27
C ALA A 166 4.38 21.36 6.09
N THR A 167 4.23 21.11 7.40
CA THR A 167 3.52 22.01 8.32
C THR A 167 4.38 23.17 8.87
N LYS A 168 5.72 22.99 8.92
CA LYS A 168 6.64 24.05 9.41
C LYS A 168 6.94 25.15 8.38
N GLY A 169 6.65 24.93 7.10
CA GLY A 169 6.90 25.90 6.01
C GLY A 169 5.87 27.02 5.87
N SER A 170 4.75 26.97 6.60
CA SER A 170 3.61 27.91 6.43
C SER A 170 3.54 29.07 7.44
N GLY A 171 4.50 29.21 8.32
CA GLY A 171 4.45 30.18 9.39
C GLY A 171 5.46 31.33 9.27
N LYS A 172 5.32 32.22 8.29
CA LYS A 172 5.81 33.62 8.33
C LYS A 172 5.32 34.40 7.11
N ASN A 173 4.17 35.06 7.24
CA ASN A 173 3.91 36.41 6.71
C ASN A 173 2.46 36.82 7.00
N GLU A 174 2.22 37.25 8.24
CA GLU A 174 1.05 38.08 8.54
C GLU A 174 1.38 39.50 8.17
N LYS A 175 0.88 39.99 7.05
CA LYS A 175 0.69 41.40 6.81
C LYS A 175 -0.77 41.77 7.10
N LYS A 176 -0.90 42.50 8.19
CA LYS A 176 -2.09 43.21 8.66
C LYS A 176 -2.74 44.02 7.53
N VAL A 177 -3.97 43.70 7.15
CA VAL A 177 -4.83 44.53 6.30
C VAL A 177 -6.09 44.87 7.09
N ALA A 178 -6.36 46.18 7.15
CA ALA A 178 -7.38 46.82 7.95
C ALA A 178 -8.81 46.49 7.47
N ALA A 179 -9.73 46.46 8.42
CA ALA A 179 -11.16 46.31 8.22
C ALA A 179 -11.78 47.53 7.50
N ALA A 180 -12.71 47.30 6.60
CA ALA A 180 -13.64 48.28 6.10
C ALA A 180 -15.11 47.75 6.22
N PRO A 181 -16.12 48.66 6.35
CA PRO A 181 -17.29 48.38 7.14
C PRO A 181 -18.48 47.72 6.39
N VAL A 182 -19.30 47.06 7.20
CA VAL A 182 -20.57 46.44 6.84
C VAL A 182 -21.60 47.48 6.42
N VAL A 183 -22.25 47.33 5.26
CA VAL A 183 -23.50 48.00 4.91
C VAL A 183 -24.61 46.96 4.85
N SER A 184 -25.52 47.10 5.80
CA SER A 184 -26.80 46.38 5.82
C SER A 184 -27.76 47.01 4.81
N LYS A 185 -28.43 46.18 3.98
CA LYS A 185 -29.68 46.55 3.36
C LYS A 185 -30.71 45.43 3.56
N THR A 186 -31.73 45.81 4.33
CA THR A 186 -33.03 45.16 4.48
C THR A 186 -33.83 45.21 3.19
N GLY A 187 -34.55 44.13 2.88
CA GLY A 187 -35.52 44.10 1.77
C GLY A 187 -36.38 42.84 1.78
N ASN A 188 -37.65 42.98 2.06
CA ASN A 188 -38.76 42.10 2.31
C ASN A 188 -39.02 40.94 1.32
N SER A 189 -39.37 39.82 1.88
CA SER A 189 -40.63 39.05 1.76
C SER A 189 -41.08 38.55 0.39
N ALA A 190 -41.11 37.25 0.20
CA ALA A 190 -42.29 36.51 -0.33
C ALA A 190 -42.17 35.02 0.03
N THR A 191 -43.09 34.57 0.85
CA THR A 191 -43.34 33.20 1.30
C THR A 191 -43.87 32.36 0.12
N ALA A 192 -43.15 31.32 -0.24
CA ALA A 192 -43.69 30.21 -1.05
C ALA A 192 -43.44 28.91 -0.29
N THR A 193 -44.52 28.36 0.23
CA THR A 193 -44.57 27.03 0.89
C THR A 193 -44.38 25.95 -0.15
N ILE A 194 -43.30 25.18 0.00
CA ILE A 194 -43.06 23.91 -0.71
C ILE A 194 -43.24 22.78 0.31
N PRO A 195 -43.97 21.70 0.00
CA PRO A 195 -44.21 20.58 0.91
C PRO A 195 -42.91 19.80 1.17
N PRO A 196 -42.74 19.15 2.35
CA PRO A 196 -41.51 18.46 2.72
C PRO A 196 -41.29 17.23 1.84
N ALA A 197 -40.20 17.25 1.08
CA ALA A 197 -39.71 16.07 0.40
C ALA A 197 -39.20 15.04 1.45
N ALA A 198 -39.66 13.82 1.30
CA ALA A 198 -39.26 12.69 2.11
C ALA A 198 -37.71 12.55 2.14
N GLN A 199 -37.12 12.53 3.32
CA GLN A 199 -35.72 12.18 3.53
C GLN A 199 -35.48 10.74 3.09
N PRO A 200 -34.46 10.46 2.27
CA PRO A 200 -34.05 9.08 2.06
C PRO A 200 -33.44 8.55 3.36
N ALA A 201 -33.93 7.41 3.79
CA ALA A 201 -33.45 6.68 4.96
C ALA A 201 -31.94 6.45 4.83
N THR A 202 -31.18 6.90 5.83
CA THR A 202 -29.79 6.51 6.03
C THR A 202 -29.73 5.01 6.27
N PRO A 203 -28.98 4.21 5.48
CA PRO A 203 -28.75 2.82 5.85
C PRO A 203 -27.89 2.82 7.09
N SER A 204 -28.39 2.25 8.14
CA SER A 204 -27.67 1.87 9.35
C SER A 204 -26.60 0.85 8.94
N LEU A 205 -25.32 1.22 9.03
CA LEU A 205 -24.21 0.30 8.90
C LEU A 205 -24.16 -0.56 10.16
N SER A 206 -24.88 -1.68 10.15
CA SER A 206 -24.63 -2.76 11.10
C SER A 206 -23.25 -3.36 10.76
N ALA A 207 -22.35 -3.30 11.75
CA ALA A 207 -21.04 -3.94 11.71
C ALA A 207 -21.21 -5.45 11.94
N ASP A 208 -21.63 -6.16 10.89
CA ASP A 208 -21.48 -7.61 10.79
C ASP A 208 -20.59 -7.89 9.56
N ALA A 209 -19.30 -8.00 9.81
CA ALA A 209 -18.37 -8.61 8.87
C ALA A 209 -18.66 -10.12 8.85
N THR A 210 -19.75 -10.51 8.19
CA THR A 210 -19.96 -11.90 7.81
C THR A 210 -18.86 -12.28 6.85
N SER A 211 -18.00 -13.22 7.28
CA SER A 211 -17.09 -13.94 6.40
C SER A 211 -17.94 -14.57 5.28
N VAL A 212 -17.88 -13.96 4.09
CA VAL A 212 -18.57 -14.50 2.92
C VAL A 212 -17.89 -15.82 2.57
N ALA A 213 -18.65 -16.91 2.61
CA ALA A 213 -18.17 -18.22 2.23
C ALA A 213 -17.60 -18.19 0.80
N PRO A 214 -16.46 -18.84 0.51
CA PRO A 214 -15.88 -18.84 -0.81
C PRO A 214 -16.84 -19.47 -1.82
N ARG A 215 -16.99 -18.85 -2.99
CA ARG A 215 -17.84 -19.36 -4.07
C ARG A 215 -17.23 -20.65 -4.62
N SER A 216 -18.03 -21.71 -4.65
CA SER A 216 -17.65 -22.99 -5.25
C SER A 216 -17.82 -22.91 -6.78
N GLY A 217 -16.73 -22.88 -7.55
CA GLY A 217 -16.73 -23.27 -8.97
C GLY A 217 -17.10 -22.21 -10.02
N GLY A 218 -17.10 -20.89 -9.70
CA GLY A 218 -17.35 -19.82 -10.67
C GLY A 218 -16.08 -19.28 -11.34
N LYS A 219 -16.22 -18.55 -12.46
CA LYS A 219 -15.13 -17.76 -13.05
C LYS A 219 -14.69 -16.69 -12.06
N PRO A 220 -13.37 -16.41 -11.93
CA PRO A 220 -12.90 -15.31 -11.11
C PRO A 220 -13.49 -13.98 -11.56
N ILE A 221 -13.97 -13.17 -10.60
CA ILE A 221 -14.58 -11.87 -10.87
C ILE A 221 -13.52 -10.80 -10.71
N VAL A 222 -13.29 -10.02 -11.77
CA VAL A 222 -12.43 -8.84 -11.76
C VAL A 222 -13.31 -7.61 -11.93
N VAL A 223 -13.30 -6.72 -10.92
CA VAL A 223 -13.93 -5.40 -11.05
C VAL A 223 -12.89 -4.40 -11.49
N ILE A 224 -13.17 -3.71 -12.59
CA ILE A 224 -12.31 -2.64 -13.11
C ILE A 224 -13.06 -1.31 -12.94
N ASP A 225 -12.39 -0.38 -12.29
CA ASP A 225 -12.85 0.97 -12.06
C ASP A 225 -12.18 1.93 -13.02
N ALA A 226 -12.98 2.68 -13.78
CA ALA A 226 -12.46 3.81 -14.56
C ALA A 226 -12.53 5.07 -13.70
N GLY A 227 -11.39 5.56 -13.22
CA GLY A 227 -11.31 6.75 -12.39
C GLY A 227 -12.00 7.96 -13.02
N HIS A 228 -12.56 8.85 -12.19
CA HIS A 228 -13.29 10.05 -12.61
C HIS A 228 -14.55 9.76 -13.45
N GLY A 229 -15.07 10.75 -14.17
CA GLY A 229 -16.23 10.60 -15.07
C GLY A 229 -17.29 11.69 -14.87
N GLY A 230 -18.16 11.87 -15.86
CA GLY A 230 -19.18 12.89 -15.86
C GLY A 230 -18.61 14.30 -15.71
N HIS A 231 -19.03 15.03 -14.68
CA HIS A 231 -18.54 16.38 -14.37
C HIS A 231 -17.12 16.43 -13.81
N ASP A 232 -16.57 15.30 -13.34
CA ASP A 232 -15.17 15.21 -12.89
C ASP A 232 -14.26 14.75 -14.05
N PRO A 233 -13.49 15.66 -14.67
CA PRO A 233 -12.62 15.31 -15.79
C PRO A 233 -11.34 14.59 -15.34
N GLY A 234 -11.02 14.56 -14.04
CA GLY A 234 -9.68 14.21 -13.54
C GLY A 234 -8.66 15.29 -13.93
N ALA A 235 -7.41 14.87 -14.13
CA ALA A 235 -6.38 15.74 -14.67
C ALA A 235 -6.68 16.13 -16.13
N VAL A 236 -6.39 17.40 -16.48
CA VAL A 236 -6.54 17.93 -17.84
C VAL A 236 -5.23 18.59 -18.24
N ALA A 237 -4.51 18.00 -19.19
CA ALA A 237 -3.24 18.50 -19.68
C ALA A 237 -2.98 18.04 -21.13
N ASN A 238 -2.21 18.79 -21.89
CA ASN A 238 -1.82 18.45 -23.27
C ASN A 238 -3.01 18.06 -24.18
N GLY A 239 -4.19 18.68 -23.98
CA GLY A 239 -5.41 18.39 -24.72
C GLY A 239 -6.04 17.03 -24.44
N VAL A 240 -5.76 16.44 -23.26
CA VAL A 240 -6.28 15.15 -22.81
C VAL A 240 -7.00 15.34 -21.48
N ARG A 241 -8.15 14.68 -21.31
CA ARG A 241 -8.84 14.54 -20.03
C ARG A 241 -8.59 13.13 -19.50
N GLU A 242 -8.24 13.02 -18.25
CA GLU A 242 -7.94 11.75 -17.58
C GLU A 242 -9.10 10.76 -17.69
N LYS A 243 -10.33 11.21 -17.40
CA LYS A 243 -11.55 10.37 -17.45
C LYS A 243 -11.75 9.62 -18.77
N ASP A 244 -11.31 10.22 -19.89
CA ASP A 244 -11.49 9.64 -21.23
C ASP A 244 -10.48 8.51 -21.47
N ILE A 245 -9.23 8.72 -21.05
CA ILE A 245 -8.18 7.68 -21.14
C ILE A 245 -8.51 6.53 -20.20
N ASN A 246 -8.89 6.83 -18.95
CA ASN A 246 -9.26 5.83 -17.96
C ASN A 246 -10.39 4.94 -18.48
N LEU A 247 -11.44 5.51 -19.05
CA LEU A 247 -12.55 4.75 -19.62
C LEU A 247 -12.10 3.84 -20.78
N ARG A 248 -11.32 4.38 -21.72
CA ARG A 248 -10.82 3.60 -22.86
C ARG A 248 -9.96 2.43 -22.40
N ALA A 249 -8.99 2.69 -21.52
CA ALA A 249 -8.11 1.64 -20.98
C ALA A 249 -8.88 0.59 -20.20
N THR A 250 -9.86 0.99 -19.39
CA THR A 250 -10.74 0.09 -18.63
C THR A 250 -11.52 -0.86 -19.57
N LEU A 251 -12.09 -0.34 -20.65
CA LEU A 251 -12.85 -1.18 -21.61
C LEU A 251 -11.93 -2.13 -22.37
N LEU A 252 -10.71 -1.70 -22.75
CA LEU A 252 -9.70 -2.56 -23.37
C LEU A 252 -9.24 -3.68 -22.42
N LEU A 253 -8.89 -3.32 -21.19
CA LEU A 253 -8.46 -4.29 -20.17
C LEU A 253 -9.56 -5.33 -19.93
N GLY A 254 -10.81 -4.88 -19.78
CA GLY A 254 -11.93 -5.78 -19.53
C GLY A 254 -12.17 -6.75 -20.68
N SER A 255 -12.14 -6.27 -21.93
CA SER A 255 -12.26 -7.14 -23.10
C SER A 255 -11.15 -8.21 -23.18
N LEU A 256 -9.92 -7.85 -22.78
CA LEU A 256 -8.82 -8.82 -22.72
C LEU A 256 -9.01 -9.86 -21.61
N LEU A 257 -9.46 -9.45 -20.43
CA LEU A 257 -9.74 -10.35 -19.30
C LEU A 257 -10.93 -11.27 -19.61
N GLU A 258 -11.99 -10.78 -20.23
CA GLU A 258 -13.13 -11.60 -20.68
C GLU A 258 -12.68 -12.70 -21.64
N LYS A 259 -11.82 -12.36 -22.63
CA LYS A 259 -11.22 -13.32 -23.57
C LYS A 259 -10.32 -14.37 -22.85
N LYS A 260 -9.75 -14.00 -21.70
CA LYS A 260 -8.95 -14.91 -20.87
C LYS A 260 -9.78 -15.68 -19.83
N GLY A 261 -11.11 -15.62 -19.93
CA GLY A 261 -12.03 -16.43 -19.12
C GLY A 261 -12.45 -15.85 -17.79
N MET A 262 -12.14 -14.57 -17.49
CA MET A 262 -12.60 -13.89 -16.29
C MET A 262 -14.05 -13.41 -16.42
N ASP A 263 -14.77 -13.28 -15.28
CA ASP A 263 -16.03 -12.52 -15.17
C ASP A 263 -15.66 -11.07 -14.88
N VAL A 264 -15.82 -10.19 -15.87
CA VAL A 264 -15.41 -8.79 -15.74
C VAL A 264 -16.62 -7.90 -15.48
N ARG A 265 -16.49 -7.05 -14.45
CA ARG A 265 -17.48 -6.04 -14.10
C ARG A 265 -16.84 -4.67 -14.02
N TYR A 266 -17.58 -3.67 -14.42
CA TYR A 266 -17.08 -2.31 -14.58
C TYR A 266 -17.87 -1.39 -13.67
N THR A 267 -17.19 -0.50 -12.95
CA THR A 267 -17.88 0.54 -12.18
C THR A 267 -18.64 1.48 -13.11
N ARG A 268 -18.07 1.81 -14.28
CA ARG A 268 -18.73 2.53 -15.37
C ARG A 268 -18.25 2.05 -16.74
N LYS A 269 -19.15 2.07 -17.71
CA LYS A 269 -18.87 1.81 -19.14
C LYS A 269 -19.10 3.04 -20.02
N THR A 270 -19.56 4.14 -19.45
CA THR A 270 -19.86 5.40 -20.11
C THR A 270 -19.29 6.58 -19.31
N ASP A 271 -19.42 7.80 -19.85
CA ASP A 271 -18.96 9.01 -19.17
C ASP A 271 -19.97 9.46 -18.10
N VAL A 272 -20.05 8.73 -16.99
CA VAL A 272 -20.89 9.05 -15.83
C VAL A 272 -20.01 9.26 -14.59
N TYR A 273 -20.47 10.12 -13.67
CA TYR A 273 -19.82 10.37 -12.40
C TYR A 273 -20.23 9.32 -11.37
N LEU A 274 -19.26 8.80 -10.62
CA LEU A 274 -19.45 7.92 -9.48
C LEU A 274 -18.61 8.42 -8.31
N LYS A 275 -19.22 8.46 -7.12
CA LYS A 275 -18.50 8.77 -5.88
C LYS A 275 -17.47 7.69 -5.55
N LEU A 276 -16.36 8.07 -4.92
CA LEU A 276 -15.30 7.13 -4.54
C LEU A 276 -15.83 5.93 -3.73
N ALA A 277 -16.71 6.18 -2.76
CA ALA A 277 -17.31 5.11 -1.94
C ALA A 277 -18.17 4.12 -2.76
N GLN A 278 -18.82 4.58 -3.83
CA GLN A 278 -19.65 3.71 -4.66
C GLN A 278 -18.82 2.72 -5.48
N ARG A 279 -17.59 3.08 -5.85
CA ARG A 279 -16.67 2.24 -6.63
C ARG A 279 -16.23 1.01 -5.84
N THR A 280 -15.79 1.21 -4.60
CA THR A 280 -15.39 0.12 -3.70
C THR A 280 -16.60 -0.70 -3.25
N ALA A 281 -17.73 -0.05 -2.94
CA ALA A 281 -18.97 -0.75 -2.59
C ALA A 281 -19.41 -1.67 -3.74
N PHE A 282 -19.38 -1.20 -4.98
CA PHE A 282 -19.69 -2.02 -6.16
C PHE A 282 -18.79 -3.27 -6.26
N ALA A 283 -17.48 -3.13 -5.99
CA ALA A 283 -16.56 -4.27 -6.00
C ALA A 283 -16.91 -5.29 -4.90
N ASN A 284 -17.22 -4.81 -3.70
CA ASN A 284 -17.62 -5.64 -2.56
C ASN A 284 -18.96 -6.36 -2.81
N GLU A 285 -19.99 -5.64 -3.26
CA GLU A 285 -21.32 -6.18 -3.57
C GLU A 285 -21.26 -7.26 -4.68
N ASN A 286 -20.35 -7.08 -5.62
CA ASN A 286 -20.10 -8.07 -6.68
C ASN A 286 -19.18 -9.21 -6.23
N GLN A 287 -18.73 -9.22 -4.97
CA GLN A 287 -17.80 -10.24 -4.46
C GLN A 287 -16.58 -10.43 -5.36
N ALA A 288 -15.96 -9.34 -5.78
CA ALA A 288 -14.83 -9.36 -6.68
C ALA A 288 -13.64 -10.12 -6.06
N ASP A 289 -12.91 -10.84 -6.89
CA ASP A 289 -11.66 -11.51 -6.52
C ASP A 289 -10.47 -10.56 -6.66
N VAL A 290 -10.59 -9.55 -7.54
CA VAL A 290 -9.60 -8.48 -7.74
C VAL A 290 -10.34 -7.17 -8.06
N PHE A 291 -9.85 -6.06 -7.50
CA PHE A 291 -10.29 -4.70 -7.82
C PHE A 291 -9.14 -3.87 -8.38
N VAL A 292 -9.34 -3.27 -9.56
CA VAL A 292 -8.33 -2.47 -10.26
C VAL A 292 -8.92 -1.11 -10.61
N SER A 293 -8.36 -0.04 -10.05
CA SER A 293 -8.73 1.34 -10.38
C SER A 293 -7.72 1.95 -11.35
N MET A 294 -8.21 2.44 -12.50
CA MET A 294 -7.39 2.94 -13.61
C MET A 294 -7.38 4.47 -13.62
N HIS A 295 -6.19 5.05 -13.58
CA HIS A 295 -5.93 6.49 -13.51
C HIS A 295 -4.78 6.92 -14.44
N CYS A 296 -4.64 8.24 -14.63
CA CYS A 296 -3.50 8.88 -15.28
C CYS A 296 -3.04 10.07 -14.43
N ASN A 297 -1.82 10.03 -13.98
CA ASN A 297 -1.21 10.99 -13.06
C ASN A 297 -0.97 12.37 -13.71
N ALA A 298 -0.80 13.38 -12.87
CA ALA A 298 -0.41 14.72 -13.27
C ALA A 298 0.51 15.37 -12.24
N MET A 299 1.56 16.02 -12.69
CA MET A 299 2.48 16.75 -11.80
C MET A 299 2.05 18.21 -11.66
N PRO A 300 2.26 18.82 -10.48
CA PRO A 300 2.13 20.26 -10.31
C PRO A 300 3.04 21.03 -11.26
N LYS A 301 2.64 22.28 -11.60
CA LYS A 301 3.41 23.16 -12.50
C LYS A 301 4.89 23.27 -12.06
N GLY A 302 5.78 23.06 -13.02
CA GLY A 302 7.23 23.13 -12.81
C GLY A 302 7.90 21.81 -12.39
N LYS A 303 7.12 20.77 -12.03
CA LYS A 303 7.64 19.43 -11.80
C LYS A 303 7.44 18.55 -13.04
N LYS A 304 8.35 17.60 -13.25
CA LYS A 304 8.28 16.61 -14.34
C LYS A 304 8.35 15.21 -13.78
N ALA A 305 7.50 14.34 -14.27
CA ALA A 305 7.58 12.91 -14.05
C ALA A 305 6.97 12.18 -15.25
N ALA A 306 7.39 10.95 -15.44
CA ALA A 306 6.92 10.07 -16.50
C ALA A 306 6.98 8.62 -16.02
N GLY A 307 6.15 7.75 -16.58
CA GLY A 307 6.16 6.32 -16.34
C GLY A 307 4.96 5.82 -15.54
N LEU A 308 4.78 4.51 -15.62
CA LEU A 308 3.74 3.73 -14.99
C LEU A 308 4.00 3.60 -13.47
N GLU A 309 2.97 3.75 -12.67
CA GLU A 309 3.05 3.55 -11.22
C GLU A 309 1.91 2.65 -10.73
N PHE A 310 2.21 1.84 -9.73
CA PHE A 310 1.23 1.01 -9.05
C PHE A 310 1.13 1.40 -7.57
N TYR A 311 -0.09 1.45 -7.05
CA TYR A 311 -0.37 1.83 -5.68
C TYR A 311 -1.30 0.84 -4.99
N ILE A 312 -1.00 0.56 -3.73
CA ILE A 312 -1.91 -0.11 -2.80
C ILE A 312 -2.33 0.85 -1.68
N MET A 313 -3.42 0.52 -1.01
CA MET A 313 -3.94 1.26 0.13
C MET A 313 -3.07 1.00 1.36
N ALA A 314 -2.23 1.98 1.76
CA ALA A 314 -1.46 1.95 3.00
C ALA A 314 -0.97 3.36 3.38
N LEU A 315 -0.08 3.45 4.38
CA LEU A 315 0.62 4.71 4.67
C LEU A 315 1.45 5.14 3.45
N PRO A 316 1.53 6.44 3.16
CA PRO A 316 2.21 6.92 1.97
C PRO A 316 3.70 6.61 2.02
N SER A 317 4.24 6.05 0.92
CA SER A 317 5.66 5.72 0.80
C SER A 317 6.57 6.95 0.75
N ASP A 318 6.05 8.05 0.18
CA ASP A 318 6.78 9.29 -0.03
C ASP A 318 5.83 10.51 -0.15
N LYS A 319 6.41 11.70 -0.25
CA LYS A 319 5.65 12.97 -0.38
C LYS A 319 4.80 13.03 -1.65
N ASP A 320 5.30 12.52 -2.77
CA ASP A 320 4.57 12.54 -4.04
C ASP A 320 3.35 11.60 -3.97
N ALA A 321 3.50 10.41 -3.36
CA ALA A 321 2.39 9.48 -3.11
C ALA A 321 1.31 10.09 -2.20
N MET A 322 1.73 10.83 -1.16
CA MET A 322 0.81 11.56 -0.30
C MET A 322 0.06 12.66 -1.05
N GLN A 323 0.76 13.45 -1.87
CA GLN A 323 0.14 14.52 -2.67
C GLN A 323 -0.86 13.98 -3.68
N LEU A 324 -0.52 12.86 -4.33
CA LEU A 324 -1.42 12.17 -5.24
C LEU A 324 -2.69 11.69 -4.51
N ALA A 325 -2.55 11.03 -3.36
CA ALA A 325 -3.71 10.60 -2.58
C ALA A 325 -4.60 11.78 -2.13
N ILE A 326 -3.99 12.91 -1.76
CA ILE A 326 -4.74 14.14 -1.45
C ILE A 326 -5.54 14.62 -2.68
N TYR A 327 -4.92 14.58 -3.85
CA TYR A 327 -5.58 14.99 -5.10
C TYR A 327 -6.73 14.05 -5.46
N GLU A 328 -6.50 12.74 -5.44
CA GLU A 328 -7.53 11.74 -5.79
C GLU A 328 -8.68 11.69 -4.77
N ASN A 329 -8.42 11.97 -3.51
CA ASN A 329 -9.43 12.04 -2.46
C ASN A 329 -10.15 13.40 -2.37
N ARG A 330 -9.94 14.34 -3.31
CA ARG A 330 -10.48 15.72 -3.25
C ARG A 330 -12.01 15.80 -3.16
N GLU A 331 -12.71 14.81 -3.69
CA GLU A 331 -14.18 14.70 -3.59
C GLU A 331 -14.65 14.76 -2.13
N LEU A 332 -13.91 14.14 -1.21
CA LEU A 332 -14.24 14.10 0.22
C LEU A 332 -14.18 15.47 0.89
N SER A 333 -13.56 16.46 0.25
CA SER A 333 -13.40 17.83 0.75
C SER A 333 -14.40 18.84 0.13
N GLY A 334 -15.41 18.37 -0.61
CA GLY A 334 -16.42 19.22 -1.24
C GLY A 334 -16.09 19.71 -2.66
N GLY A 335 -15.09 19.17 -3.30
CA GLY A 335 -15.02 18.77 -4.69
C GLY A 335 -14.56 19.69 -5.75
N SER A 336 -14.40 20.91 -5.96
CA SER A 336 -13.98 21.51 -7.25
C SER A 336 -12.72 22.40 -7.15
N GLU A 337 -11.73 21.97 -6.44
CA GLU A 337 -10.54 22.76 -6.22
C GLU A 337 -9.39 22.37 -7.17
N SER A 338 -8.69 23.41 -7.68
CA SER A 338 -7.47 23.21 -8.47
C SER A 338 -6.34 22.60 -7.62
N ALA A 339 -5.35 21.97 -8.26
CA ALA A 339 -4.17 21.44 -7.55
C ALA A 339 -3.44 22.49 -6.68
N ALA A 340 -3.55 23.80 -7.01
CA ALA A 340 -2.97 24.88 -6.23
C ALA A 340 -3.76 25.17 -4.94
N ASP A 341 -5.11 25.09 -5.00
CA ASP A 341 -5.98 25.28 -3.82
C ASP A 341 -5.87 24.09 -2.86
N VAL A 342 -5.58 22.91 -3.39
CA VAL A 342 -5.34 21.68 -2.63
C VAL A 342 -4.11 21.80 -1.73
N ALA A 343 -3.03 22.41 -2.22
CA ALA A 343 -1.81 22.62 -1.47
C ALA A 343 -1.99 23.64 -0.33
N ALA A 344 -2.85 24.66 -0.52
CA ALA A 344 -3.09 25.72 0.48
C ALA A 344 -3.95 25.27 1.67
N LYS A 345 -4.70 24.15 1.55
CA LYS A 345 -5.59 23.61 2.59
C LYS A 345 -5.06 22.31 3.21
N ALA A 346 -3.74 22.12 3.21
CA ALA A 346 -3.06 20.89 3.63
C ALA A 346 -3.50 20.37 5.01
N ASP A 347 -3.75 21.24 6.01
CA ASP A 347 -4.05 20.82 7.38
C ASP A 347 -5.37 20.05 7.51
N LYS A 348 -6.46 20.53 6.91
CA LYS A 348 -7.76 19.84 6.97
C LYS A 348 -7.74 18.51 6.21
N ARG A 349 -6.98 18.44 5.12
CA ARG A 349 -6.83 17.24 4.28
C ARG A 349 -5.90 16.22 4.92
N THR A 350 -4.84 16.67 5.57
CA THR A 350 -3.99 15.80 6.39
C THR A 350 -4.80 15.15 7.51
N GLN A 351 -5.68 15.90 8.19
CA GLN A 351 -6.60 15.33 9.20
C GLN A 351 -7.58 14.32 8.60
N LEU A 352 -8.12 14.58 7.39
CA LEU A 352 -8.97 13.64 6.69
C LEU A 352 -8.23 12.36 6.32
N LEU A 353 -6.99 12.48 5.83
CA LEU A 353 -6.14 11.32 5.53
C LEU A 353 -5.77 10.52 6.77
N LEU A 354 -5.48 11.19 7.90
CA LEU A 354 -5.25 10.52 9.18
C LEU A 354 -6.51 9.78 9.66
N LYS A 355 -7.70 10.33 9.42
CA LYS A 355 -8.96 9.64 9.69
C LYS A 355 -9.16 8.43 8.76
N ILE A 356 -8.87 8.58 7.47
CA ILE A 356 -8.88 7.46 6.52
C ILE A 356 -7.89 6.37 6.97
N LEU A 357 -6.70 6.75 7.43
CA LEU A 357 -5.69 5.84 7.95
C LEU A 357 -6.12 5.16 9.26
N GLY A 358 -6.80 5.89 10.16
CA GLY A 358 -7.36 5.32 11.39
C GLY A 358 -8.38 4.21 11.10
N ASP A 359 -9.18 4.38 10.06
CA ASP A 359 -10.17 3.40 9.61
C ASP A 359 -9.56 2.24 8.79
N MET A 360 -8.27 2.31 8.41
CA MET A 360 -7.53 1.23 7.73
C MET A 360 -7.35 -0.03 8.59
N GLN A 361 -7.69 0.00 9.86
CA GLN A 361 -7.66 -1.19 10.73
C GLN A 361 -8.49 -2.37 10.20
N GLN A 362 -9.32 -2.15 9.18
CA GLN A 362 -10.19 -3.17 8.58
C GLN A 362 -9.67 -3.75 7.25
N ASN A 363 -8.49 -3.35 6.75
CA ASN A 363 -8.04 -3.85 5.46
C ASN A 363 -7.15 -5.10 5.60
N ASP A 364 -7.77 -6.27 5.72
CA ASP A 364 -7.10 -7.57 5.80
C ASP A 364 -6.37 -7.97 4.50
N LYS A 365 -6.56 -7.17 3.42
CA LYS A 365 -6.11 -7.50 2.07
C LYS A 365 -4.82 -6.79 1.63
N ILE A 366 -4.13 -6.06 2.52
CA ILE A 366 -2.88 -5.36 2.17
C ILE A 366 -1.82 -6.33 1.65
N GLY A 367 -1.64 -7.48 2.31
CA GLY A 367 -0.66 -8.49 1.88
C GLY A 367 -1.00 -9.12 0.52
N GLU A 368 -2.27 -9.37 0.23
CA GLU A 368 -2.74 -9.88 -1.07
C GLU A 368 -2.61 -8.82 -2.16
N SER A 369 -2.93 -7.56 -1.86
CA SER A 369 -2.73 -6.42 -2.77
C SER A 369 -1.24 -6.21 -3.08
N THR A 370 -0.34 -6.40 -2.11
CA THR A 370 1.11 -6.35 -2.32
C THR A 370 1.56 -7.43 -3.30
N ARG A 371 1.09 -8.67 -3.14
CA ARG A 371 1.42 -9.74 -4.10
C ARG A 371 0.89 -9.47 -5.50
N LEU A 372 -0.34 -8.96 -5.61
CA LEU A 372 -0.90 -8.56 -6.90
C LEU A 372 -0.01 -7.52 -7.59
N ILE A 373 0.37 -6.47 -6.87
CA ILE A 373 1.19 -5.38 -7.43
C ILE A 373 2.60 -5.83 -7.81
N GLU A 374 3.19 -6.79 -7.06
CA GLU A 374 4.49 -7.39 -7.40
C GLU A 374 4.43 -8.18 -8.71
N VAL A 375 3.38 -8.98 -8.90
CA VAL A 375 3.14 -9.70 -10.17
C VAL A 375 2.97 -8.70 -11.30
N MET A 376 2.15 -7.66 -11.12
CA MET A 376 1.93 -6.61 -12.13
C MET A 376 3.22 -5.86 -12.48
N HIS A 377 4.04 -5.52 -11.48
CA HIS A 377 5.33 -4.88 -11.66
C HIS A 377 6.27 -5.74 -12.52
N ASN A 378 6.37 -7.02 -12.21
CA ASN A 378 7.23 -7.95 -12.95
C ASN A 378 6.79 -8.09 -14.41
N TYR A 379 5.49 -8.21 -14.67
CA TYR A 379 4.96 -8.25 -16.04
C TYR A 379 5.24 -6.95 -16.80
N ALA A 380 4.97 -5.80 -16.19
CA ALA A 380 5.23 -4.49 -16.80
C ALA A 380 6.72 -4.32 -17.16
N LYS A 381 7.62 -4.69 -16.25
CA LYS A 381 9.07 -4.65 -16.49
C LYS A 381 9.50 -5.60 -17.61
N ASN A 382 9.00 -6.83 -17.62
CA ASN A 382 9.35 -7.83 -18.61
C ASN A 382 8.83 -7.48 -20.03
N THR A 383 7.71 -6.74 -20.10
CA THR A 383 7.17 -6.23 -21.38
C THR A 383 7.77 -4.89 -21.81
N GLY A 384 8.76 -4.36 -21.09
CA GLY A 384 9.46 -3.13 -21.44
C GLY A 384 8.64 -1.85 -21.23
N LEU A 385 7.56 -1.92 -20.42
CA LEU A 385 6.80 -0.71 -20.07
C LEU A 385 7.63 0.21 -19.16
N PRO A 386 7.48 1.54 -19.28
CA PRO A 386 8.28 2.51 -18.56
C PRO A 386 7.84 2.58 -17.08
N MET A 387 8.22 1.60 -16.28
CA MET A 387 7.92 1.58 -14.84
C MET A 387 8.66 2.70 -14.12
N ARG A 388 7.92 3.51 -13.35
CA ARG A 388 8.48 4.53 -12.47
C ARG A 388 8.59 4.03 -11.03
N LYS A 389 7.49 3.56 -10.44
CA LYS A 389 7.51 3.06 -9.07
C LYS A 389 6.35 2.11 -8.73
N VAL A 390 6.54 1.34 -7.67
CA VAL A 390 5.52 0.70 -6.86
C VAL A 390 5.49 1.42 -5.52
N ALA A 391 4.31 1.85 -5.07
CA ALA A 391 4.18 2.71 -3.90
C ALA A 391 2.90 2.42 -3.11
N GLN A 392 2.73 3.17 -2.04
CA GLN A 392 1.57 3.08 -1.15
C GLN A 392 1.05 4.47 -0.89
N ALA A 393 -0.28 4.60 -0.80
CA ALA A 393 -0.91 5.83 -0.37
C ALA A 393 -2.35 5.60 0.11
N PRO A 394 -2.94 6.48 0.94
CA PRO A 394 -4.27 6.33 1.49
C PRO A 394 -5.36 6.73 0.49
N PHE A 395 -5.45 5.99 -0.61
CA PHE A 395 -6.50 6.19 -1.62
C PHE A 395 -7.85 5.73 -1.11
N PHE A 396 -8.80 6.66 -1.05
CA PHE A 396 -10.14 6.35 -0.57
C PHE A 396 -10.87 5.32 -1.44
N VAL A 397 -10.62 5.34 -2.74
CA VAL A 397 -11.22 4.39 -3.70
C VAL A 397 -10.81 2.93 -3.43
N LEU A 398 -9.70 2.70 -2.73
CA LEU A 398 -9.25 1.36 -2.32
C LEU A 398 -9.66 1.03 -0.88
N ARG A 399 -10.20 2.01 -0.13
CA ARG A 399 -10.56 1.83 1.27
C ARG A 399 -11.73 0.88 1.43
N GLY A 400 -11.59 -0.09 2.32
CA GLY A 400 -12.65 -1.05 2.62
C GLY A 400 -12.87 -2.09 1.53
N ALA A 401 -11.94 -2.22 0.56
CA ALA A 401 -11.96 -3.30 -0.40
C ALA A 401 -11.79 -4.66 0.31
N GLY A 402 -12.76 -5.54 0.15
CA GLY A 402 -12.74 -6.90 0.72
C GLY A 402 -11.91 -7.90 -0.09
N MET A 403 -11.22 -7.44 -1.14
CA MET A 403 -10.40 -8.21 -2.05
C MET A 403 -9.05 -7.49 -2.28
N PRO A 404 -8.06 -8.16 -2.90
CA PRO A 404 -6.85 -7.49 -3.42
C PRO A 404 -7.21 -6.32 -4.32
N ALA A 405 -6.67 -5.14 -4.02
CA ALA A 405 -7.03 -3.90 -4.69
C ALA A 405 -5.79 -3.08 -5.05
N VAL A 406 -5.76 -2.54 -6.26
CA VAL A 406 -4.67 -1.73 -6.79
C VAL A 406 -5.19 -0.51 -7.55
N LEU A 407 -4.50 0.63 -7.41
CA LEU A 407 -4.67 1.78 -8.27
C LEU A 407 -3.46 1.86 -9.23
N ILE A 408 -3.74 2.05 -10.50
CA ILE A 408 -2.75 2.12 -11.57
C ILE A 408 -2.74 3.54 -12.13
N GLU A 409 -1.59 4.19 -12.08
CA GLU A 409 -1.30 5.42 -12.82
C GLU A 409 -0.60 5.05 -14.12
N MET A 410 -1.31 5.09 -15.23
CA MET A 410 -0.85 4.60 -16.54
C MET A 410 0.24 5.46 -17.19
N GLY A 411 0.52 6.62 -16.62
CA GLY A 411 1.49 7.61 -17.07
C GLY A 411 1.03 9.02 -16.70
N TYR A 412 1.81 10.03 -17.09
CA TYR A 412 1.60 11.41 -16.67
C TYR A 412 1.04 12.27 -17.80
N LEU A 413 -0.17 12.80 -17.64
CA LEU A 413 -0.79 13.68 -18.65
C LEU A 413 -0.06 15.02 -18.79
N THR A 414 0.70 15.44 -17.79
CA THR A 414 1.54 16.66 -17.83
C THR A 414 2.84 16.49 -18.59
N ASP A 415 3.28 15.26 -18.88
CA ASP A 415 4.33 14.98 -19.84
C ASP A 415 3.75 14.87 -21.25
N ALA A 416 4.22 15.74 -22.17
CA ALA A 416 3.65 15.81 -23.51
C ALA A 416 3.84 14.51 -24.32
N ASN A 417 4.95 13.81 -24.12
CA ASN A 417 5.22 12.55 -24.83
C ASN A 417 4.32 11.43 -24.32
N GLU A 418 4.15 11.31 -23.01
CA GLU A 418 3.23 10.32 -22.42
C GLU A 418 1.78 10.61 -22.78
N ALA A 419 1.35 11.86 -22.68
CA ALA A 419 0.02 12.27 -23.10
C ALA A 419 -0.28 11.89 -24.56
N GLN A 420 0.70 12.03 -25.47
CA GLN A 420 0.54 11.59 -26.87
C GLN A 420 0.46 10.06 -26.97
N LYS A 421 1.33 9.32 -26.26
CA LYS A 421 1.29 7.85 -26.23
C LYS A 421 -0.06 7.34 -25.71
N LEU A 422 -0.56 7.88 -24.59
CA LEU A 422 -1.84 7.51 -23.98
C LEU A 422 -3.07 7.75 -24.89
N LYS A 423 -2.96 8.63 -25.90
CA LYS A 423 -3.99 8.79 -26.94
C LYS A 423 -4.01 7.64 -27.93
N THR A 424 -2.89 6.92 -28.11
CA THR A 424 -2.77 5.87 -29.11
C THR A 424 -3.36 4.55 -28.61
N GLU A 425 -4.05 3.86 -29.50
CA GLU A 425 -4.61 2.55 -29.18
C GLU A 425 -3.51 1.50 -28.98
N SER A 426 -2.43 1.58 -29.76
CA SER A 426 -1.29 0.66 -29.64
C SER A 426 -0.64 0.69 -28.26
N TYR A 427 -0.45 1.88 -27.67
CA TYR A 427 0.13 2.01 -26.34
C TYR A 427 -0.84 1.56 -25.26
N LEU A 428 -2.13 1.92 -25.35
CA LEU A 428 -3.13 1.42 -24.41
C LEU A 428 -3.27 -0.10 -24.48
N ASN A 429 -3.20 -0.70 -25.67
CA ASN A 429 -3.19 -2.16 -25.83
C ASN A 429 -1.96 -2.81 -25.18
N ALA A 430 -0.77 -2.21 -25.32
CA ALA A 430 0.44 -2.72 -24.69
C ALA A 430 0.33 -2.69 -23.15
N LEU A 431 -0.16 -1.58 -22.56
CA LEU A 431 -0.42 -1.46 -21.13
C LEU A 431 -1.44 -2.50 -20.66
N THR A 432 -2.61 -2.53 -21.29
CA THR A 432 -3.74 -3.38 -20.86
C THR A 432 -3.47 -4.86 -21.09
N SER A 433 -2.68 -5.25 -22.11
CA SER A 433 -2.22 -6.64 -22.28
C SER A 433 -1.34 -7.08 -21.13
N SER A 434 -0.36 -6.26 -20.74
CA SER A 434 0.50 -6.54 -19.59
C SER A 434 -0.30 -6.66 -18.29
N PHE A 435 -1.27 -5.78 -18.08
CA PHE A 435 -2.16 -5.84 -16.91
C PHE A 435 -3.05 -7.07 -16.92
N ALA A 436 -3.63 -7.42 -18.07
CA ALA A 436 -4.47 -8.61 -18.19
C ALA A 436 -3.67 -9.89 -17.90
N ASP A 437 -2.48 -10.03 -18.48
CA ASP A 437 -1.61 -11.19 -18.26
C ASP A 437 -1.19 -11.31 -16.80
N SER A 438 -0.84 -10.21 -16.16
CA SER A 438 -0.47 -10.18 -14.74
C SER A 438 -1.62 -10.53 -13.81
N ILE A 439 -2.83 -10.01 -14.05
CA ILE A 439 -4.03 -10.31 -13.26
C ILE A 439 -4.38 -11.79 -13.39
N VAL A 440 -4.38 -12.34 -14.60
CA VAL A 440 -4.64 -13.78 -14.85
C VAL A 440 -3.59 -14.64 -14.16
N SER A 441 -2.32 -14.27 -14.25
CA SER A 441 -1.23 -14.99 -13.56
C SER A 441 -1.41 -14.96 -12.05
N TYR A 442 -1.76 -13.80 -11.49
CA TYR A 442 -2.02 -13.64 -10.05
C TYR A 442 -3.18 -14.54 -9.60
N VAL A 443 -4.32 -14.48 -10.30
CA VAL A 443 -5.52 -15.25 -9.97
C VAL A 443 -5.26 -16.76 -10.04
N ASN A 444 -4.56 -17.22 -11.08
CA ASN A 444 -4.26 -18.64 -11.27
C ASN A 444 -3.25 -19.19 -10.24
N SER A 445 -2.34 -18.36 -9.75
CA SER A 445 -1.35 -18.76 -8.73
C SER A 445 -1.86 -18.63 -7.29
N ASN A 446 -3.06 -18.09 -7.09
CA ASN A 446 -3.62 -17.81 -5.76
C ASN A 446 -4.89 -18.64 -5.52
N PRO A 447 -4.81 -19.84 -4.88
CA PRO A 447 -5.95 -20.74 -4.73
C PRO A 447 -7.10 -20.17 -3.89
N VAL A 448 -6.89 -19.06 -3.18
CA VAL A 448 -7.94 -18.35 -2.44
C VAL A 448 -8.83 -17.52 -3.38
N VAL A 449 -8.29 -17.09 -4.52
CA VAL A 449 -9.01 -16.30 -5.53
C VAL A 449 -9.71 -17.20 -6.55
N SER A 450 -9.25 -18.44 -6.72
CA SER A 450 -9.77 -19.39 -7.71
C SER A 450 -10.85 -20.36 -7.18
N ARG A 451 -11.47 -20.04 -6.04
CA ARG A 451 -12.51 -20.90 -5.43
C ARG A 451 -13.89 -20.28 -5.45
#